data_3ddeef26edf898c1080de79c86aff59d
#
_entry.id   3ddeef26edf898c1080de79c86aff59d
#
_cell.length_a   1.000
_cell.length_b   1.000
_cell.length_c   1.000
_cell.angle_alpha   90.00
_cell.angle_beta   90.00
_cell.angle_gamma   90.00
#
_symmetry.space_group_name_H-M   'P 1'
#
loop_
_entity.id
_entity.type
_entity.pdbx_description
1 polymer ?
#
loop_
_entity_poly.entity_id
_entity_poly.type
_entity_poly.pdbx_seq_one_letter_code
_entity_poly.pdbx_strand_id
1 'polypeptide(L)'
;MKITLFALLVLTIVSCNSTKKTSPEETNDTIAQKYWKLKTLGGKEVTMKKNQEREIFFTLKTEENRVTGFAGCNSLSGEFTLEEGNKISFKNVAVTMKMCPDVDVNESDFLEVFELADNYTIKDDVLTLNVGMRAPLAVFEAVYMN
;
A
#
# COMPACT_ATOMS: atom_id res chain seq x y z
N MET A 1 68.19 -49.34 14.05
CA MET A 1 66.86 -49.48 13.45
C MET A 1 66.05 -48.25 13.91
N LYS A 2 65.99 -47.20 13.11
CA LYS A 2 65.37 -45.93 13.45
C LYS A 2 64.09 -45.78 12.64
N ILE A 3 62.97 -45.82 13.32
CA ILE A 3 61.67 -45.65 12.74
C ILE A 3 61.35 -44.15 12.83
N THR A 4 61.39 -43.46 11.71
CA THR A 4 60.96 -42.06 11.58
C THR A 4 59.45 -42.00 11.34
N LEU A 5 58.76 -41.51 12.34
CA LEU A 5 57.31 -41.29 12.29
C LEU A 5 57.02 -40.02 11.51
N PHE A 6 56.45 -40.16 10.31
CA PHE A 6 56.02 -38.99 9.52
C PHE A 6 54.63 -38.59 10.01
N ALA A 7 54.52 -37.50 10.74
CA ALA A 7 53.24 -36.92 11.12
C ALA A 7 52.67 -36.14 9.94
N LEU A 8 51.62 -36.69 9.36
CA LEU A 8 50.85 -36.02 8.28
C LEU A 8 49.89 -35.02 8.89
N LEU A 9 50.25 -33.73 8.78
CA LEU A 9 49.44 -32.59 9.23
C LEU A 9 48.34 -32.34 8.17
N VAL A 10 47.15 -32.81 8.42
CA VAL A 10 45.98 -32.54 7.55
C VAL A 10 45.42 -31.17 7.92
N LEU A 11 45.68 -30.17 7.07
CA LEU A 11 45.09 -28.84 7.17
C LEU A 11 43.65 -28.91 6.63
N THR A 12 42.64 -28.97 7.50
CA THR A 12 41.24 -28.79 7.13
C THR A 12 40.93 -27.30 6.95
N ILE A 13 40.87 -26.87 5.69
CA ILE A 13 40.36 -25.57 5.33
C ILE A 13 38.84 -25.58 5.52
N VAL A 14 38.37 -25.00 6.62
CA VAL A 14 36.96 -24.69 6.83
C VAL A 14 36.61 -23.55 5.90
N SER A 15 36.06 -23.86 4.74
CA SER A 15 35.47 -22.87 3.83
C SER A 15 34.20 -22.32 4.49
N CYS A 16 34.30 -21.12 5.08
CA CYS A 16 33.11 -20.34 5.45
C CYS A 16 32.37 -19.96 4.17
N ASN A 17 31.37 -20.75 3.86
CA ASN A 17 30.39 -20.39 2.84
C ASN A 17 29.51 -19.27 3.42
N SER A 18 29.93 -18.01 3.24
CA SER A 18 29.08 -16.85 3.48
C SER A 18 27.93 -16.92 2.48
N THR A 19 26.85 -17.58 2.89
CA THR A 19 25.57 -17.42 2.23
C THR A 19 25.21 -15.95 2.35
N LYS A 20 25.46 -15.16 1.30
CA LYS A 20 24.77 -13.89 1.12
C LYS A 20 23.29 -14.20 1.26
N LYS A 21 22.69 -13.83 2.38
CA LYS A 21 21.25 -13.62 2.43
C LYS A 21 20.97 -12.60 1.35
N THR A 22 20.54 -13.08 0.19
CA THR A 22 19.80 -12.22 -0.74
C THR A 22 18.63 -11.71 0.07
N SER A 23 18.69 -10.43 0.42
CA SER A 23 17.52 -9.71 0.91
C SER A 23 16.41 -10.04 -0.09
N PRO A 24 15.22 -10.47 0.35
CA PRO A 24 14.11 -10.56 -0.59
C PRO A 24 14.06 -9.19 -1.26
N GLU A 25 14.13 -9.17 -2.59
CA GLU A 25 13.75 -8.03 -3.38
C GLU A 25 12.41 -7.59 -2.78
N GLU A 26 12.38 -6.40 -2.15
CA GLU A 26 11.12 -5.82 -1.67
C GLU A 26 10.24 -5.74 -2.90
N THR A 27 9.38 -6.73 -3.05
CA THR A 27 8.30 -6.63 -4.02
C THR A 27 7.54 -5.38 -3.61
N ASN A 28 7.42 -4.42 -4.53
CA ASN A 28 6.70 -3.17 -4.33
C ASN A 28 5.20 -3.37 -4.05
N ASP A 29 4.82 -4.54 -3.57
CA ASP A 29 3.44 -4.98 -3.35
C ASP A 29 2.87 -4.61 -1.97
N THR A 30 3.53 -3.74 -1.20
CA THR A 30 2.94 -3.24 0.03
C THR A 30 1.89 -2.16 -0.25
N ILE A 31 0.74 -2.26 0.41
CA ILE A 31 -0.30 -1.22 0.37
C ILE A 31 0.09 0.01 1.22
N ALA A 32 0.95 -0.21 2.22
CA ALA A 32 1.32 0.83 3.18
C ALA A 32 2.40 1.78 2.64
N GLN A 33 2.42 3.01 3.16
CA GLN A 33 3.41 4.06 2.89
C GLN A 33 3.55 4.46 1.41
N LYS A 34 2.55 4.18 0.61
CA LYS A 34 2.44 4.66 -0.77
C LYS A 34 1.37 5.74 -0.90
N TYR A 35 1.56 6.63 -1.86
CA TYR A 35 0.55 7.58 -2.27
C TYR A 35 -0.32 6.93 -3.34
N TRP A 36 -1.57 6.61 -2.98
CA TRP A 36 -2.53 5.94 -3.84
C TRP A 36 -3.50 6.95 -4.45
N LYS A 37 -3.23 7.35 -5.70
CA LYS A 37 -4.08 8.26 -6.47
C LYS A 37 -5.26 7.51 -7.08
N LEU A 38 -6.47 8.03 -6.89
CA LEU A 38 -7.69 7.46 -7.42
C LEU A 38 -7.73 7.54 -8.96
N LYS A 39 -8.03 6.40 -9.60
CA LYS A 39 -8.19 6.28 -11.07
C LYS A 39 -9.63 6.01 -11.45
N THR A 40 -10.28 5.07 -10.77
CA THR A 40 -11.70 4.76 -11.01
C THR A 40 -12.45 4.62 -9.70
N LEU A 41 -13.71 5.05 -9.69
CA LEU A 41 -14.65 4.93 -8.59
C LEU A 41 -15.96 4.32 -9.13
N GLY A 42 -16.38 3.18 -8.56
CA GLY A 42 -17.56 2.45 -9.06
C GLY A 42 -17.48 2.12 -10.55
N GLY A 43 -16.26 1.82 -11.06
CA GLY A 43 -16.00 1.51 -12.47
C GLY A 43 -15.98 2.72 -13.41
N LYS A 44 -16.12 3.94 -12.90
CA LYS A 44 -16.05 5.18 -13.69
C LYS A 44 -14.68 5.83 -13.52
N GLU A 45 -14.09 6.32 -14.61
CA GLU A 45 -12.83 7.06 -14.57
C GLU A 45 -13.00 8.38 -13.79
N VAL A 46 -12.00 8.66 -12.92
CA VAL A 46 -11.95 9.87 -12.12
C VAL A 46 -10.84 10.78 -12.64
N THR A 47 -11.24 11.98 -13.05
CA THR A 47 -10.32 13.03 -13.49
C THR A 47 -10.43 14.23 -12.57
N MET A 48 -9.34 14.98 -12.43
CA MET A 48 -9.36 16.24 -11.67
C MET A 48 -10.38 17.20 -12.25
N LYS A 49 -11.22 17.76 -11.41
CA LYS A 49 -12.20 18.78 -11.77
C LYS A 49 -11.56 20.15 -11.80
N LYS A 50 -12.19 21.06 -12.55
CA LYS A 50 -11.79 22.47 -12.54
C LYS A 50 -11.88 23.01 -11.10
N ASN A 51 -10.89 23.78 -10.70
CA ASN A 51 -10.75 24.36 -9.35
C ASN A 51 -10.54 23.35 -8.22
N GLN A 52 -10.35 22.07 -8.51
CA GLN A 52 -9.95 21.08 -7.51
C GLN A 52 -8.48 21.33 -7.13
N GLU A 53 -8.19 21.34 -5.82
CA GLU A 53 -6.86 21.68 -5.28
C GLU A 53 -5.79 20.66 -5.66
N ARG A 54 -6.15 19.38 -5.60
CA ARG A 54 -5.28 18.21 -5.93
C ARG A 54 -6.14 17.00 -6.29
N GLU A 55 -5.50 15.97 -6.80
CA GLU A 55 -6.15 14.68 -7.06
C GLU A 55 -6.71 14.04 -5.79
N ILE A 56 -7.70 13.17 -5.96
CA ILE A 56 -8.22 12.32 -4.88
C ILE A 56 -7.21 11.21 -4.61
N PHE A 57 -6.82 11.04 -3.35
CA PHE A 57 -5.83 10.05 -2.94
C PHE A 57 -6.00 9.63 -1.50
N PHE A 58 -5.32 8.54 -1.13
CA PHE A 58 -5.07 8.19 0.27
C PHE A 58 -3.67 7.62 0.46
N THR A 59 -3.22 7.58 1.72
CA THR A 59 -2.02 6.90 2.18
C THR A 59 -2.32 6.14 3.47
N LEU A 60 -1.66 5.00 3.67
CA LEU A 60 -1.71 4.22 4.91
C LEU A 60 -0.40 4.39 5.67
N LYS A 61 -0.48 4.95 6.87
CA LYS A 61 0.64 5.12 7.80
C LYS A 61 0.62 4.01 8.83
N THR A 62 1.50 3.03 8.69
CA THR A 62 1.53 1.83 9.55
C THR A 62 1.90 2.13 10.98
N GLU A 63 2.77 3.12 11.23
CA GLU A 63 3.24 3.49 12.56
C GLU A 63 2.10 3.94 13.49
N GLU A 64 1.05 4.53 12.91
CA GLU A 64 -0.11 5.05 13.63
C GLU A 64 -1.40 4.27 13.33
N ASN A 65 -1.35 3.26 12.45
CA ASN A 65 -2.53 2.58 11.87
C ASN A 65 -3.55 3.57 11.28
N ARG A 66 -3.05 4.64 10.64
CA ARG A 66 -3.87 5.75 10.14
C ARG A 66 -3.96 5.75 8.63
N VAL A 67 -5.19 5.90 8.14
CA VAL A 67 -5.43 6.35 6.76
C VAL A 67 -5.54 7.88 6.76
N THR A 68 -4.86 8.51 5.79
CA THR A 68 -4.99 9.95 5.52
C THR A 68 -5.12 10.16 4.02
N GLY A 69 -5.77 11.22 3.59
CA GLY A 69 -5.97 11.48 2.18
C GLY A 69 -6.71 12.77 1.89
N PHE A 70 -7.19 12.85 0.66
CA PHE A 70 -7.98 13.98 0.16
C PHE A 70 -9.11 13.44 -0.72
N ALA A 71 -10.33 13.84 -0.43
CA ALA A 71 -11.53 13.32 -1.06
C ALA A 71 -12.03 14.17 -2.25
N GLY A 72 -11.23 15.18 -2.65
CA GLY A 72 -11.56 16.09 -3.76
C GLY A 72 -11.85 17.51 -3.34
N CYS A 73 -12.41 17.72 -2.17
CA CYS A 73 -12.58 19.01 -1.50
C CYS A 73 -11.99 18.98 -0.09
N ASN A 74 -12.24 17.92 0.63
CA ASN A 74 -11.90 17.78 2.04
C ASN A 74 -10.76 16.79 2.29
N SER A 75 -9.98 17.05 3.34
CA SER A 75 -8.99 16.10 3.83
C SER A 75 -9.68 14.96 4.54
N LEU A 76 -9.21 13.74 4.28
CA LEU A 76 -9.69 12.49 4.84
C LEU A 76 -8.74 12.01 5.94
N SER A 77 -9.27 11.48 7.03
CA SER A 77 -8.51 10.75 8.04
C SER A 77 -9.36 9.67 8.70
N GLY A 78 -8.69 8.62 9.19
CA GLY A 78 -9.32 7.50 9.88
C GLY A 78 -8.28 6.49 10.34
N GLU A 79 -8.75 5.32 10.70
CA GLU A 79 -7.93 4.18 11.13
C GLU A 79 -8.07 3.04 10.13
N PHE A 80 -7.06 2.17 10.05
CA PHE A 80 -7.15 0.95 9.25
C PHE A 80 -6.54 -0.24 10.01
N THR A 81 -6.94 -1.43 9.58
CA THR A 81 -6.35 -2.70 10.04
C THR A 81 -6.08 -3.55 8.81
N LEU A 82 -4.88 -4.13 8.76
CA LEU A 82 -4.50 -5.15 7.77
C LEU A 82 -4.45 -6.52 8.44
N GLU A 83 -4.99 -7.53 7.76
CA GLU A 83 -4.95 -8.92 8.19
C GLU A 83 -4.38 -9.81 7.08
N GLU A 84 -4.03 -11.04 7.40
CA GLU A 84 -3.55 -12.02 6.42
C GLU A 84 -4.55 -12.23 5.27
N GLY A 85 -4.02 -12.53 4.07
CA GLY A 85 -4.85 -12.75 2.88
C GLY A 85 -5.36 -11.48 2.24
N ASN A 86 -4.62 -10.37 2.37
CA ASN A 86 -4.96 -9.07 1.80
C ASN A 86 -6.31 -8.51 2.28
N LYS A 87 -6.68 -8.84 3.50
CA LYS A 87 -7.85 -8.24 4.14
C LYS A 87 -7.52 -6.87 4.68
N ILE A 88 -8.47 -5.95 4.57
CA ILE A 88 -8.38 -4.60 5.09
C ILE A 88 -9.71 -4.18 5.67
N SER A 89 -9.67 -3.41 6.73
CA SER A 89 -10.84 -2.73 7.25
C SER A 89 -10.48 -1.31 7.69
N PHE A 90 -11.43 -0.41 7.56
CA PHE A 90 -11.29 0.98 7.97
C PHE A 90 -12.29 1.31 9.06
N LYS A 91 -11.91 2.24 9.95
CA LYS A 91 -12.76 2.71 11.04
C LYS A 91 -12.61 4.21 11.21
N ASN A 92 -13.65 4.85 11.71
CA ASN A 92 -13.64 6.28 12.07
C ASN A 92 -13.16 7.17 10.91
N VAL A 93 -13.46 6.76 9.67
CA VAL A 93 -13.09 7.55 8.48
C VAL A 93 -14.02 8.75 8.39
N ALA A 94 -13.42 9.92 8.38
CA ALA A 94 -14.12 11.20 8.30
C ALA A 94 -13.35 12.19 7.43
N VAL A 95 -14.06 13.22 6.96
CA VAL A 95 -13.48 14.34 6.24
C VAL A 95 -13.67 15.65 7.00
N THR A 96 -12.85 16.64 6.69
CA THR A 96 -13.10 18.03 7.12
C THR A 96 -14.39 18.54 6.47
N MET A 97 -14.97 19.62 7.02
CA MET A 97 -16.22 20.18 6.53
C MET A 97 -15.99 21.53 5.81
N LYS A 98 -15.03 21.56 4.90
CA LYS A 98 -14.77 22.73 4.07
C LYS A 98 -15.83 22.79 2.96
N MET A 99 -16.31 23.99 2.65
CA MET A 99 -17.21 24.23 1.52
C MET A 99 -16.40 24.49 0.24
N CYS A 100 -16.67 23.75 -0.82
CA CYS A 100 -16.03 23.91 -2.13
C CYS A 100 -17.12 24.06 -3.22
N PRO A 101 -17.82 25.21 -3.28
CA PRO A 101 -18.99 25.38 -4.16
C PRO A 101 -18.66 25.26 -5.66
N ASP A 102 -17.40 25.51 -6.01
CA ASP A 102 -16.93 25.49 -7.40
C ASP A 102 -16.27 24.15 -7.80
N VAL A 103 -16.31 23.14 -6.93
CA VAL A 103 -15.70 21.83 -7.16
C VAL A 103 -16.79 20.77 -7.22
N ASP A 104 -17.03 20.24 -8.42
CA ASP A 104 -18.01 19.18 -8.64
C ASP A 104 -17.39 17.80 -8.37
N VAL A 105 -17.30 17.42 -7.09
CA VAL A 105 -16.89 16.09 -6.62
C VAL A 105 -17.90 15.55 -5.62
N ASN A 106 -18.21 14.27 -5.75
CA ASN A 106 -19.02 13.56 -4.79
C ASN A 106 -18.13 12.82 -3.79
N GLU A 107 -17.79 13.50 -2.68
CA GLU A 107 -16.95 12.90 -1.63
C GLU A 107 -17.60 11.71 -0.94
N SER A 108 -18.93 11.66 -0.88
CA SER A 108 -19.64 10.55 -0.23
C SER A 108 -19.38 9.20 -0.93
N ASP A 109 -19.33 9.18 -2.25
CA ASP A 109 -19.04 7.96 -3.01
C ASP A 109 -17.62 7.45 -2.73
N PHE A 110 -16.68 8.38 -2.55
CA PHE A 110 -15.30 8.02 -2.19
C PHE A 110 -15.20 7.52 -0.74
N LEU A 111 -15.93 8.12 0.20
CA LEU A 111 -15.97 7.68 1.60
C LEU A 111 -16.61 6.29 1.74
N GLU A 112 -17.64 6.00 0.95
CA GLU A 112 -18.31 4.70 0.94
C GLU A 112 -17.32 3.54 0.61
N VAL A 113 -16.29 3.80 -0.19
CA VAL A 113 -15.24 2.81 -0.46
C VAL A 113 -14.59 2.31 0.84
N PHE A 114 -14.29 3.21 1.78
CA PHE A 114 -13.68 2.85 3.06
C PHE A 114 -14.64 2.16 4.02
N GLU A 115 -15.92 2.42 3.89
CA GLU A 115 -16.94 1.73 4.69
C GLU A 115 -17.16 0.29 4.23
N LEU A 116 -17.08 0.04 2.92
CA LEU A 116 -17.43 -1.24 2.31
C LEU A 116 -16.24 -2.16 2.07
N ALA A 117 -15.01 -1.62 1.90
CA ALA A 117 -13.85 -2.41 1.54
C ALA A 117 -13.49 -3.42 2.64
N ASP A 118 -13.38 -4.70 2.26
CA ASP A 118 -12.97 -5.78 3.14
C ASP A 118 -11.70 -6.51 2.67
N ASN A 119 -11.29 -6.26 1.43
CA ASN A 119 -10.06 -6.82 0.87
C ASN A 119 -9.47 -5.90 -0.21
N TYR A 120 -8.21 -6.18 -0.56
CA TYR A 120 -7.51 -5.45 -1.62
C TYR A 120 -6.64 -6.36 -2.47
N THR A 121 -6.30 -5.90 -3.67
CA THR A 121 -5.26 -6.50 -4.50
C THR A 121 -4.29 -5.44 -4.99
N ILE A 122 -3.01 -5.81 -5.13
CA ILE A 122 -1.99 -4.95 -5.74
C ILE A 122 -1.33 -5.73 -6.86
N LYS A 123 -1.21 -5.10 -8.01
CA LYS A 123 -0.49 -5.64 -9.16
C LYS A 123 0.06 -4.48 -9.99
N ASP A 124 1.37 -4.52 -10.27
CA ASP A 124 2.04 -3.53 -11.12
C ASP A 124 1.75 -2.07 -10.70
N ASP A 125 1.88 -1.77 -9.39
CA ASP A 125 1.56 -0.47 -8.78
C ASP A 125 0.09 0.00 -8.93
N VAL A 126 -0.80 -0.91 -9.26
CA VAL A 126 -2.23 -0.69 -9.26
C VAL A 126 -2.85 -1.38 -8.05
N LEU A 127 -3.51 -0.61 -7.20
CA LEU A 127 -4.27 -1.08 -6.05
C LEU A 127 -5.76 -1.09 -6.38
N THR A 128 -6.45 -2.18 -6.02
CA THR A 128 -7.91 -2.22 -6.01
C THR A 128 -8.42 -2.43 -4.58
N LEU A 129 -9.41 -1.66 -4.16
CA LEU A 129 -10.18 -1.91 -2.95
C LEU A 129 -11.48 -2.61 -3.36
N ASN A 130 -11.79 -3.73 -2.70
CA ASN A 130 -12.88 -4.60 -3.07
C ASN A 130 -13.80 -4.89 -1.87
N VAL A 131 -15.02 -5.36 -2.16
CA VAL A 131 -15.92 -5.97 -1.19
C VAL A 131 -16.29 -7.38 -1.64
N GLY A 132 -15.89 -8.38 -0.83
CA GLY A 132 -16.05 -9.78 -1.19
C GLY A 132 -15.36 -10.13 -2.52
N MET A 133 -16.06 -10.84 -3.41
CA MET A 133 -15.58 -11.23 -4.74
C MET A 133 -16.23 -10.41 -5.87
N ARG A 134 -16.68 -9.19 -5.56
CA ARG A 134 -17.36 -8.31 -6.52
C ARG A 134 -16.36 -7.51 -7.34
N ALA A 135 -16.87 -6.75 -8.32
CA ALA A 135 -16.07 -5.76 -9.02
C ALA A 135 -15.43 -4.75 -8.05
N PRO A 136 -14.25 -4.21 -8.36
CA PRO A 136 -13.58 -3.24 -7.52
C PRO A 136 -14.49 -2.04 -7.18
N LEU A 137 -14.49 -1.65 -5.90
CA LEU A 137 -15.13 -0.40 -5.45
C LEU A 137 -14.38 0.81 -6.01
N ALA A 138 -13.04 0.75 -5.94
CA ALA A 138 -12.17 1.78 -6.45
C ALA A 138 -10.83 1.19 -6.91
N VAL A 139 -10.22 1.83 -7.89
CA VAL A 139 -8.88 1.50 -8.41
C VAL A 139 -7.99 2.71 -8.26
N PHE A 140 -6.76 2.46 -7.83
CA PHE A 140 -5.73 3.48 -7.57
C PHE A 140 -4.44 3.13 -8.28
N GLU A 141 -3.63 4.14 -8.56
CA GLU A 141 -2.24 3.98 -8.99
C GLU A 141 -1.29 4.51 -7.92
N ALA A 142 -0.15 3.85 -7.74
CA ALA A 142 0.90 4.37 -6.88
C ALA A 142 1.59 5.56 -7.55
N VAL A 143 1.79 6.64 -6.79
CA VAL A 143 2.57 7.80 -7.23
C VAL A 143 3.81 7.91 -6.36
N TYR A 144 4.99 7.92 -6.99
CA TYR A 144 6.27 8.09 -6.33
C TYR A 144 6.69 9.56 -6.44
N MET A 145 6.79 10.23 -5.29
CA MET A 145 7.31 11.60 -5.23
C MET A 145 8.84 11.55 -5.24
N ASN A 146 9.43 12.07 -6.30
CA ASN A 146 10.88 12.22 -6.44
C ASN A 146 11.39 13.45 -5.66
#